data_a263d9254b81595ce15a38e1f00cd86e
#
_entry.id   a263d9254b81595ce15a38e1f00cd86e
#
_cell.length_a   1.000
_cell.length_b   1.000
_cell.length_c   1.000
_cell.angle_alpha   90.00
_cell.angle_beta   90.00
_cell.angle_gamma   90.00
#
_symmetry.space_group_name_H-M   'P 1'
#
loop_
_entity.id
_entity.type
_entity.pdbx_description
1 polymer ?
#
loop_
_entity_poly.entity_id
_entity_poly.type
_entity_poly.pdbx_seq_one_letter_code
_entity_poly.pdbx_strand_id
1 'polypeptide(L)'
;MSLPRYILSVDPGKTSGWAFYDTETKQFFSGESEFFDLCTRVEKACLRYQSDLQIVAEKFTIAPNTHKNTAAPWSLEVIGVLRYFSAQTENDLILTKPSEAKNICKNDRLKALEWFVGGKGHADDASRHLFLHLVTKRKWWDTRLDNTL
;
A
#
# COMPACT_ATOMS: atom_id res chain seq x y z
N MET A 1 -9.25 -19.98 -9.52
CA MET A 1 -9.00 -18.56 -9.86
C MET A 1 -7.56 -18.21 -9.50
N SER A 2 -6.86 -17.54 -10.42
CA SER A 2 -5.52 -17.03 -10.15
C SER A 2 -5.61 -15.78 -9.24
N LEU A 3 -4.59 -15.60 -8.41
CA LEU A 3 -4.46 -14.36 -7.63
C LEU A 3 -4.13 -13.18 -8.56
N PRO A 4 -4.59 -11.95 -8.28
CA PRO A 4 -4.25 -10.78 -9.07
C PRO A 4 -2.74 -10.60 -9.22
N ARG A 5 -2.30 -10.28 -10.43
CA ARG A 5 -0.88 -10.09 -10.75
C ARG A 5 -0.31 -8.81 -10.13
N TYR A 6 -1.10 -7.73 -10.18
CA TYR A 6 -0.65 -6.40 -9.76
C TYR A 6 -1.15 -6.08 -8.35
N ILE A 7 -0.30 -5.45 -7.55
CA ILE A 7 -0.65 -5.01 -6.20
C ILE A 7 -0.32 -3.53 -6.07
N LEU A 8 -1.30 -2.73 -5.66
CA LEU A 8 -1.15 -1.33 -5.27
C LEU A 8 -1.36 -1.22 -3.77
N SER A 9 -0.33 -0.83 -3.04
CA SER A 9 -0.40 -0.54 -1.62
C SER A 9 -0.47 0.96 -1.38
N VAL A 10 -1.35 1.40 -0.50
CA VAL A 10 -1.56 2.81 -0.17
C VAL A 10 -1.49 3.03 1.33
N ASP A 11 -0.70 4.01 1.76
CA ASP A 11 -0.68 4.58 3.10
C ASP A 11 -1.50 5.88 3.09
N PRO A 12 -2.78 5.85 3.54
CA PRO A 12 -3.69 6.97 3.36
C PRO A 12 -3.36 8.16 4.27
N GLY A 13 -3.36 9.38 3.73
CA GLY A 13 -3.13 10.59 4.49
C GLY A 13 -3.37 11.84 3.64
N LYS A 14 -3.06 13.01 4.19
CA LYS A 14 -3.03 14.25 3.42
C LYS A 14 -2.03 14.15 2.27
N THR A 15 -0.83 13.68 2.56
CA THR A 15 0.13 13.14 1.60
C THR A 15 0.09 11.63 1.75
N SER A 16 -0.33 10.92 0.73
CA SER A 16 -0.40 9.46 0.75
C SER A 16 0.87 8.85 0.18
N GLY A 17 1.39 7.81 0.86
CA GLY A 17 2.37 6.92 0.26
C GLY A 17 1.68 5.90 -0.64
N TRP A 18 2.36 5.49 -1.68
CA TRP A 18 1.92 4.38 -2.52
C TRP A 18 3.09 3.52 -2.96
N ALA A 19 2.84 2.23 -3.16
CA ALA A 19 3.79 1.27 -3.70
C ALA A 19 3.06 0.34 -4.67
N PHE A 20 3.64 0.11 -5.83
CA PHE A 20 3.09 -0.75 -6.88
C PHE A 20 4.05 -1.89 -7.17
N TYR A 21 3.53 -3.10 -7.30
CA TYR A 21 4.31 -4.30 -7.52
C TYR A 21 3.67 -5.22 -8.57
N ASP A 22 4.48 -5.65 -9.54
CA ASP A 22 4.13 -6.69 -10.50
C ASP A 22 4.72 -8.03 -10.00
N THR A 23 3.85 -8.96 -9.62
CA THR A 23 4.28 -10.25 -9.06
C THR A 23 4.98 -11.17 -10.05
N GLU A 24 4.80 -10.98 -11.36
CA GLU A 24 5.47 -11.77 -12.39
C GLU A 24 6.84 -11.20 -12.76
N THR A 25 6.91 -9.91 -13.07
CA THR A 25 8.18 -9.26 -13.47
C THR A 25 9.03 -8.83 -12.29
N LYS A 26 8.46 -8.78 -11.08
CA LYS A 26 9.07 -8.25 -9.86
C LYS A 26 9.41 -6.75 -9.94
N GLN A 27 8.83 -6.04 -10.87
CA GLN A 27 8.96 -4.59 -10.95
C GLN A 27 8.27 -3.93 -9.76
N PHE A 28 8.97 -2.97 -9.17
CA PHE A 28 8.52 -2.20 -8.02
C PHE A 28 8.63 -0.71 -8.29
N PHE A 29 7.60 0.04 -7.92
CA PHE A 29 7.57 1.50 -7.96
C PHE A 29 6.95 2.00 -6.67
N SER A 30 7.41 3.14 -6.17
CA SER A 30 6.80 3.79 -5.00
C SER A 30 6.93 5.30 -5.10
N GLY A 31 6.14 5.99 -4.31
CA GLY A 31 6.16 7.44 -4.25
C GLY A 31 5.19 8.00 -3.22
N GLU A 32 5.09 9.30 -3.23
CA GLU A 32 4.15 10.06 -2.43
C GLU A 32 3.30 10.93 -3.34
N SER A 33 2.04 11.13 -2.98
CA SER A 33 1.10 11.93 -3.75
C SER A 33 0.15 12.69 -2.84
N GLU A 34 -0.11 13.95 -3.20
CA GLU A 34 -1.23 14.70 -2.65
C GLU A 34 -2.55 14.09 -3.12
N PHE A 35 -3.65 14.46 -2.48
CA PHE A 35 -4.94 13.78 -2.62
C PHE A 35 -5.40 13.58 -4.08
N PHE A 36 -5.44 14.63 -4.90
CA PHE A 36 -5.94 14.50 -6.27
C PHE A 36 -4.98 13.74 -7.20
N ASP A 37 -3.69 13.87 -7.00
CA ASP A 37 -2.71 13.05 -7.72
C ASP A 37 -2.87 11.57 -7.38
N LEU A 38 -3.08 11.26 -6.09
CA LEU A 38 -3.36 9.89 -5.67
C LEU A 38 -4.65 9.35 -6.31
N CYS A 39 -5.74 10.12 -6.30
CA CYS A 39 -6.99 9.73 -6.95
C CYS A 39 -6.78 9.37 -8.42
N THR A 40 -6.02 10.19 -9.14
CA THR A 40 -5.68 9.95 -10.55
C THR A 40 -4.86 8.68 -10.74
N ARG A 41 -3.88 8.42 -9.87
CA ARG A 41 -3.07 7.18 -9.90
C ARG A 41 -3.92 5.95 -9.66
N VAL A 42 -4.77 5.99 -8.66
CA VAL A 42 -5.68 4.87 -8.32
C VAL A 42 -6.64 4.61 -9.48
N GLU A 43 -7.27 5.65 -10.00
CA GLU A 43 -8.18 5.53 -11.15
C GLU A 43 -7.49 4.88 -12.35
N LYS A 44 -6.32 5.38 -12.74
CA LYS A 44 -5.55 4.82 -13.87
C LYS A 44 -5.18 3.36 -13.64
N ALA A 45 -4.73 2.99 -12.45
CA ALA A 45 -4.39 1.61 -12.12
C ALA A 45 -5.63 0.70 -12.18
N CYS A 46 -6.75 1.13 -11.60
CA CYS A 46 -8.00 0.40 -11.63
C CYS A 46 -8.52 0.18 -13.04
N LEU A 47 -8.53 1.21 -13.87
CA LEU A 47 -8.98 1.12 -15.26
C LEU A 47 -8.07 0.25 -16.14
N ARG A 48 -6.76 0.33 -15.90
CA ARG A 48 -5.77 -0.43 -16.67
C ARG A 48 -5.76 -1.91 -16.34
N TYR A 49 -5.79 -2.26 -15.05
CA TYR A 49 -5.57 -3.63 -14.59
C TYR A 49 -6.85 -4.35 -14.15
N GLN A 50 -7.91 -3.61 -13.85
CA GLN A 50 -9.23 -4.13 -13.49
C GLN A 50 -9.16 -5.24 -12.41
N SER A 51 -9.78 -6.38 -12.62
CA SER A 51 -9.78 -7.51 -11.67
C SER A 51 -8.40 -8.14 -11.43
N ASP A 52 -7.40 -7.82 -12.25
CA ASP A 52 -6.01 -8.27 -12.06
C ASP A 52 -5.19 -7.35 -11.13
N LEU A 53 -5.83 -6.33 -10.57
CA LEU A 53 -5.28 -5.44 -9.54
C LEU A 53 -5.86 -5.78 -8.18
N GLN A 54 -5.00 -5.91 -7.18
CA GLN A 54 -5.37 -5.94 -5.77
C GLN A 54 -4.89 -4.67 -5.09
N ILE A 55 -5.77 -4.00 -4.35
CA ILE A 55 -5.42 -2.81 -3.57
C ILE A 55 -5.29 -3.22 -2.10
N VAL A 56 -4.19 -2.82 -1.49
CA VAL A 56 -3.92 -3.00 -0.05
C VAL A 56 -3.77 -1.62 0.56
N ALA A 57 -4.46 -1.35 1.65
CA ALA A 57 -4.34 -0.07 2.33
C ALA A 57 -4.31 -0.24 3.85
N GLU A 58 -3.67 0.71 4.52
CA GLU A 58 -3.74 0.80 5.97
C GLU A 58 -5.16 1.16 6.41
N LYS A 59 -5.71 0.37 7.33
CA LYS A 59 -7.02 0.65 7.91
C LYS A 59 -6.94 1.83 8.86
N PHE A 60 -7.82 2.81 8.68
CA PHE A 60 -7.99 3.89 9.63
C PHE A 60 -8.97 3.46 10.73
N THR A 61 -8.56 3.59 11.99
CA THR A 61 -9.40 3.28 13.15
C THR A 61 -9.76 4.56 13.88
N ILE A 62 -11.07 4.80 14.05
CA ILE A 62 -11.56 5.89 14.89
C ILE A 62 -11.35 5.51 16.34
N ALA A 63 -10.62 6.35 17.07
CA ALA A 63 -10.32 6.19 18.49
C ALA A 63 -10.78 7.43 19.28
N PRO A 64 -10.86 7.38 20.61
CA PRO A 64 -11.30 8.53 21.42
C PRO A 64 -10.56 9.84 21.16
N ASN A 65 -9.29 9.77 20.76
CA ASN A 65 -8.45 10.94 20.45
C ASN A 65 -8.39 11.29 18.96
N THR A 66 -9.19 10.66 18.10
CA THR A 66 -9.16 10.88 16.64
C THR A 66 -9.44 12.34 16.27
N HIS A 67 -10.31 13.03 17.02
CA HIS A 67 -10.63 14.45 16.81
C HIS A 67 -9.42 15.38 16.95
N LYS A 68 -8.36 14.94 17.63
CA LYS A 68 -7.09 15.69 17.78
C LYS A 68 -6.15 15.50 16.59
N ASN A 69 -6.42 14.51 15.74
CA ASN A 69 -5.62 14.23 14.57
C ASN A 69 -6.17 14.96 13.35
N THR A 70 -5.51 16.04 12.93
CA THR A 70 -5.91 16.86 11.80
C THR A 70 -5.78 16.14 10.45
N ALA A 71 -5.04 15.05 10.36
CA ALA A 71 -4.89 14.24 9.16
C ALA A 71 -5.98 13.17 9.01
N ALA A 72 -6.76 12.89 10.06
CA ALA A 72 -7.78 11.85 10.05
C ALA A 72 -8.81 11.97 8.93
N PRO A 73 -9.38 13.18 8.62
CA PRO A 73 -10.33 13.33 7.52
C PRO A 73 -9.74 12.89 6.17
N TRP A 74 -8.49 13.23 5.90
CA TRP A 74 -7.81 12.86 4.66
C TRP A 74 -7.65 11.35 4.51
N SER A 75 -7.30 10.64 5.58
CA SER A 75 -7.19 9.18 5.55
C SER A 75 -8.53 8.52 5.25
N LEU A 76 -9.62 9.01 5.83
CA LEU A 76 -10.97 8.51 5.57
C LEU A 76 -11.43 8.79 4.13
N GLU A 77 -11.15 9.98 3.61
CA GLU A 77 -11.46 10.34 2.22
C GLU A 77 -10.70 9.47 1.22
N VAL A 78 -9.42 9.23 1.45
CA VAL A 78 -8.61 8.33 0.61
C VAL A 78 -9.18 6.91 0.63
N ILE A 79 -9.50 6.37 1.78
CA ILE A 79 -10.12 5.04 1.89
C ILE A 79 -11.45 5.00 1.13
N GLY A 80 -12.26 6.06 1.21
CA GLY A 80 -13.49 6.19 0.44
C GLY A 80 -13.26 6.13 -1.07
N VAL A 81 -12.23 6.82 -1.57
CA VAL A 81 -11.81 6.77 -2.98
C VAL A 81 -11.39 5.36 -3.39
N LEU A 82 -10.58 4.68 -2.56
CA LEU A 82 -10.17 3.30 -2.84
C LEU A 82 -11.37 2.35 -2.91
N ARG A 83 -12.34 2.49 -2.00
CA ARG A 83 -13.58 1.70 -2.00
C ARG A 83 -14.38 1.93 -3.26
N TYR A 84 -14.54 3.18 -3.68
CA TYR A 84 -15.29 3.54 -4.88
C TYR A 84 -14.69 2.92 -6.14
N PHE A 85 -13.39 3.14 -6.38
CA PHE A 85 -12.75 2.59 -7.57
C PHE A 85 -12.65 1.06 -7.56
N SER A 86 -12.42 0.45 -6.40
CA SER A 86 -12.44 -1.01 -6.27
C SER A 86 -13.79 -1.60 -6.65
N ALA A 87 -14.88 -0.98 -6.22
CA ALA A 87 -16.23 -1.42 -6.57
C ALA A 87 -16.53 -1.26 -8.06
N GLN A 88 -16.09 -0.15 -8.66
CA GLN A 88 -16.32 0.13 -10.09
C GLN A 88 -15.57 -0.81 -11.04
N THR A 89 -14.40 -1.27 -10.64
CA THR A 89 -13.51 -2.07 -11.48
C THR A 89 -13.34 -3.51 -11.01
N GLU A 90 -14.15 -3.93 -10.04
CA GLU A 90 -14.20 -5.31 -9.53
C GLU A 90 -12.86 -5.82 -9.00
N ASN A 91 -12.01 -4.92 -8.48
CA ASN A 91 -10.80 -5.35 -7.80
C ASN A 91 -10.99 -5.46 -6.29
N ASP A 92 -10.15 -6.28 -5.67
CA ASP A 92 -10.18 -6.49 -4.22
C ASP A 92 -9.50 -5.33 -3.50
N LEU A 93 -10.16 -4.82 -2.45
CA LEU A 93 -9.57 -3.92 -1.48
C LEU A 93 -9.38 -4.64 -0.14
N ILE A 94 -8.13 -4.72 0.30
CA ILE A 94 -7.76 -5.33 1.59
C ILE A 94 -7.27 -4.22 2.52
N LEU A 95 -7.91 -4.10 3.69
CA LEU A 95 -7.50 -3.16 4.73
C LEU A 95 -6.72 -3.88 5.83
N THR A 96 -5.51 -3.41 6.12
CA THR A 96 -4.58 -4.01 7.09
C THR A 96 -4.37 -3.11 8.31
N LYS A 97 -4.08 -3.73 9.45
CA LYS A 97 -3.81 -2.98 10.68
C LYS A 97 -2.44 -2.28 10.63
N PRO A 98 -2.33 -1.02 11.12
CA PRO A 98 -1.10 -0.24 11.01
C PRO A 98 0.13 -0.88 11.68
N SER A 99 -0.05 -1.48 12.85
CA SER A 99 1.06 -1.97 13.68
C SER A 99 1.77 -3.20 13.11
N GLU A 100 1.11 -4.00 12.29
CA GLU A 100 1.66 -5.28 11.81
C GLU A 100 2.80 -5.05 10.80
N ALA A 101 2.65 -4.12 9.87
CA ALA A 101 3.63 -3.87 8.83
C ALA A 101 4.96 -3.37 9.38
N LYS A 102 4.94 -2.46 10.34
CA LYS A 102 6.17 -1.90 10.95
C LYS A 102 6.95 -2.93 11.76
N ASN A 103 6.26 -3.88 12.38
CA ASN A 103 6.90 -4.94 13.14
C ASN A 103 7.62 -5.96 12.25
N ILE A 104 7.05 -6.28 11.10
CA ILE A 104 7.58 -7.29 10.18
C ILE A 104 8.60 -6.70 9.20
N CYS A 105 8.39 -5.48 8.72
CA CYS A 105 9.23 -4.84 7.73
C CYS A 105 9.90 -3.57 8.26
N LYS A 106 11.09 -3.74 8.82
CA LYS A 106 11.95 -2.62 9.23
C LYS A 106 12.76 -2.08 8.05
N ASN A 107 13.44 -0.97 8.26
CA ASN A 107 14.21 -0.29 7.20
C ASN A 107 15.28 -1.17 6.56
N ASP A 108 15.92 -2.08 7.32
CA ASP A 108 16.91 -3.02 6.79
C ASP A 108 16.34 -3.91 5.69
N ARG A 109 15.10 -4.36 5.82
CA ARG A 109 14.40 -5.14 4.79
C ARG A 109 14.07 -4.33 3.56
N LEU A 110 13.56 -3.09 3.74
CA LEU A 110 13.33 -2.20 2.61
C LEU A 110 14.62 -1.87 1.85
N LYS A 111 15.72 -1.65 2.58
CA LYS A 111 17.04 -1.41 1.99
C LYS A 111 17.57 -2.64 1.24
N ALA A 112 17.41 -3.82 1.81
CA ALA A 112 17.82 -5.07 1.15
C ALA A 112 17.08 -5.31 -0.17
N LEU A 113 15.81 -4.92 -0.24
CA LEU A 113 14.98 -5.01 -1.45
C LEU A 113 15.20 -3.84 -2.43
N GLU A 114 15.98 -2.83 -2.05
CA GLU A 114 16.11 -1.57 -2.79
C GLU A 114 14.79 -0.78 -2.91
N TRP A 115 13.90 -0.96 -1.94
CA TRP A 115 12.59 -0.29 -1.86
C TRP A 115 12.60 0.96 -0.95
N PHE A 116 13.67 1.15 -0.17
CA PHE A 116 13.77 2.25 0.77
C PHE A 116 13.98 3.60 0.05
N VAL A 117 13.11 4.55 0.35
CA VAL A 117 13.17 5.92 -0.19
C VAL A 117 13.62 6.91 0.87
N GLY A 118 13.13 6.79 2.10
CA GLY A 118 13.37 7.73 3.18
C GLY A 118 12.45 8.96 3.11
N GLY A 119 12.98 10.14 3.40
CA GLY A 119 12.20 11.37 3.43
C GLY A 119 11.17 11.39 4.56
N LYS A 120 9.92 11.78 4.27
CA LYS A 120 8.82 11.79 5.24
C LYS A 120 8.29 10.41 5.60
N GLY A 121 8.65 9.37 4.84
CA GLY A 121 8.36 7.99 5.15
C GLY A 121 7.03 7.44 4.65
N HIS A 122 6.21 8.22 3.95
CA HIS A 122 4.91 7.75 3.45
C HIS A 122 5.05 6.64 2.40
N ALA A 123 5.99 6.79 1.44
CA ALA A 123 6.29 5.75 0.46
C ALA A 123 6.79 4.47 1.14
N ASP A 124 7.67 4.60 2.13
CA ASP A 124 8.20 3.47 2.88
C ASP A 124 7.11 2.76 3.69
N ASP A 125 6.16 3.49 4.28
CA ASP A 125 5.02 2.90 4.99
C ASP A 125 4.10 2.12 4.02
N ALA A 126 3.83 2.65 2.83
CA ALA A 126 3.11 1.91 1.79
C ALA A 126 3.88 0.64 1.35
N SER A 127 5.19 0.73 1.23
CA SER A 127 6.06 -0.41 0.89
C SER A 127 6.06 -1.48 1.98
N ARG A 128 5.98 -1.09 3.28
CA ARG A 128 5.84 -2.03 4.39
C ARG A 128 4.53 -2.80 4.35
N HIS A 129 3.42 -2.14 4.02
CA HIS A 129 2.12 -2.81 3.86
C HIS A 129 2.12 -3.76 2.66
N LEU A 130 2.76 -3.38 1.55
CA LEU A 130 2.99 -4.27 0.41
C LEU A 130 3.80 -5.51 0.84
N PHE A 131 4.91 -5.31 1.54
CA PHE A 131 5.75 -6.38 2.06
C PHE A 131 4.97 -7.35 2.95
N LEU A 132 4.22 -6.83 3.92
CA LEU A 132 3.38 -7.62 4.80
C LEU A 132 2.40 -8.49 4.02
N HIS A 133 1.72 -7.90 3.04
CA HIS A 133 0.76 -8.61 2.19
C HIS A 133 1.45 -9.73 1.38
N LEU A 134 2.58 -9.44 0.75
CA LEU A 134 3.34 -10.43 -0.03
C LEU A 134 3.77 -11.62 0.83
N VAL A 135 4.35 -11.37 1.99
CA VAL A 135 4.83 -12.44 2.88
C VAL A 135 3.68 -13.25 3.47
N THR A 136 2.62 -12.59 3.96
CA THR A 136 1.54 -13.27 4.70
C THR A 136 0.48 -13.90 3.81
N LYS A 137 0.15 -13.29 2.68
CA LYS A 137 -0.96 -13.71 1.79
C LYS A 137 -0.49 -14.37 0.50
N ARG A 138 0.72 -14.06 0.05
CA ARG A 138 1.27 -14.57 -1.21
C ARG A 138 2.37 -15.60 -1.02
N LYS A 139 2.77 -15.89 0.21
CA LYS A 139 3.91 -16.78 0.55
C LYS A 139 5.19 -16.38 -0.20
N TRP A 140 5.35 -15.08 -0.41
CA TRP A 140 6.45 -14.50 -1.16
C TRP A 140 7.68 -14.34 -0.27
N TRP A 141 8.84 -14.61 -0.82
CA TRP A 141 10.13 -14.33 -0.20
C TRP A 141 11.15 -13.98 -1.28
N ASP A 142 12.05 -13.07 -0.96
CA ASP A 142 13.16 -12.69 -1.83
C ASP A 142 14.47 -13.00 -1.13
N THR A 143 15.40 -13.65 -1.83
CA THR A 143 16.69 -14.09 -1.25
C THR A 143 17.55 -12.93 -0.75
N ARG A 144 17.33 -11.70 -1.23
CA ARG A 144 17.99 -10.51 -0.70
C ARG A 144 17.67 -10.26 0.78
N LEU A 145 16.61 -10.86 1.30
CA LEU A 145 16.19 -10.76 2.70
C LEU A 145 16.87 -11.73 3.64
N ASP A 146 17.59 -12.71 3.14
CA ASP A 146 18.15 -13.80 3.95
C ASP A 146 19.09 -13.29 5.06
N ASN A 147 19.77 -12.19 4.83
CA ASN A 147 20.63 -11.55 5.83
C ASN A 147 19.90 -10.60 6.80
N THR A 148 18.58 -10.49 6.71
CA THR A 148 17.75 -9.64 7.59
C THR A 148 16.96 -10.43 8.63
N LEU A 149 17.18 -11.72 8.66
CA LEU A 149 16.49 -12.62 9.59
C LEU A 149 17.04 -12.53 11.01
#